data_e9c603c244478bb7dca09a39f48d626d
#
_entry.id   e9c603c244478bb7dca09a39f48d626d
#
_cell.length_a   1.000
_cell.length_b   1.000
_cell.length_c   1.000
_cell.angle_alpha   90.00
_cell.angle_beta   90.00
_cell.angle_gamma   90.00
#
_symmetry.space_group_name_H-M   'P 1'
#
loop_
_entity.id
_entity.type
_entity.pdbx_description
1 polymer ?
#
loop_
_entity_poly.entity_id
_entity_poly.type
_entity_poly.pdbx_seq_one_letter_code
_entity_poly.pdbx_strand_id
1 'polypeptide(L)'
;GSQEGMAHIGLVLCDPGDVMLVPNPGYPVFGMGPQLMGAKVETYPLYKENNFIPDFNDIPEETARKAKFMIISYPANPVCSVADDDFYERAIAFAKKYDVVLLHDNAYSDIVFGGKKGKSFLSYPGAMEVGIEFYSLSKSYNMTGMRISFALGNREIINMFKKVRSQIDYGIF
;
A
#
# COMPACT_ATOMS: atom_id res chain seq x y z
N GLY A 1 2.09 1.16 -14.49
CA GLY A 1 2.15 0.05 -13.53
C GLY A 1 1.96 0.51 -12.08
N SER A 2 1.95 -0.42 -11.12
CA SER A 2 1.68 -0.10 -9.71
C SER A 2 2.65 0.93 -9.12
N GLN A 3 3.92 0.89 -9.50
CA GLN A 3 4.91 1.89 -9.07
C GLN A 3 4.47 3.32 -9.39
N GLU A 4 3.89 3.53 -10.54
CA GLU A 4 3.38 4.82 -10.99
C GLU A 4 2.15 5.22 -10.17
N GLY A 5 1.26 4.27 -9.90
CA GLY A 5 0.13 4.47 -9.00
C GLY A 5 0.58 4.91 -7.61
N MET A 6 1.55 4.19 -7.03
CA MET A 6 2.14 4.51 -5.73
C MET A 6 2.82 5.89 -5.71
N ALA A 7 3.49 6.28 -6.82
CA ALA A 7 4.12 7.59 -6.91
C ALA A 7 3.09 8.73 -6.96
N HIS A 8 1.96 8.53 -7.64
CA HIS A 8 0.97 9.57 -7.89
C HIS A 8 -0.17 9.63 -6.85
N ILE A 9 -0.35 8.59 -6.03
CA ILE A 9 -1.45 8.57 -5.05
C ILE A 9 -1.29 9.68 -4.01
N GLY A 10 -0.06 10.12 -3.74
CA GLY A 10 0.21 11.27 -2.89
C GLY A 10 -0.48 12.56 -3.34
N LEU A 11 -0.67 12.75 -4.67
CA LEU A 11 -1.42 13.89 -5.22
C LEU A 11 -2.89 13.93 -4.79
N VAL A 12 -3.41 12.80 -4.31
CA VAL A 12 -4.80 12.66 -3.88
C VAL A 12 -4.92 12.69 -2.36
N LEU A 13 -3.93 12.12 -1.67
CA LEU A 13 -4.04 11.83 -0.23
C LEU A 13 -3.20 12.74 0.66
N CYS A 14 -2.27 13.54 0.09
CA CYS A 14 -1.34 14.35 0.88
C CYS A 14 -1.43 15.83 0.58
N ASP A 15 -1.37 16.61 1.65
CA ASP A 15 -0.96 18.01 1.64
C ASP A 15 0.46 18.15 2.22
N PRO A 16 1.18 19.26 1.93
CA PRO A 16 2.50 19.50 2.51
C PRO A 16 2.46 19.45 4.04
N GLY A 17 3.32 18.61 4.62
CA GLY A 17 3.41 18.41 6.06
C GLY A 17 2.60 17.25 6.61
N ASP A 18 1.71 16.65 5.84
CA ASP A 18 1.01 15.42 6.22
C ASP A 18 2.00 14.28 6.47
N VAL A 19 1.64 13.36 7.35
CA VAL A 19 2.45 12.20 7.70
C VAL A 19 1.96 10.97 6.97
N MET A 20 2.90 10.17 6.46
CA MET A 20 2.62 8.85 5.92
C MET A 20 3.51 7.79 6.55
N LEU A 21 2.98 6.59 6.69
CA LEU A 21 3.66 5.42 7.24
C LEU A 21 4.12 4.48 6.12
N VAL A 22 5.42 4.14 6.11
CA VAL A 22 5.98 3.17 5.17
C VAL A 22 6.75 2.06 5.88
N PRO A 23 6.77 0.84 5.33
CA PRO A 23 7.55 -0.26 5.92
C PRO A 23 9.05 -0.01 5.79
N ASN A 24 9.81 -0.43 6.80
CA ASN A 24 11.27 -0.46 6.77
C ASN A 24 11.79 -1.83 7.25
N PRO A 25 12.43 -2.65 6.37
CA PRO A 25 12.72 -2.37 4.96
C PRO A 25 11.48 -2.34 4.06
N GLY A 26 11.53 -1.57 2.97
CA GLY A 26 10.44 -1.41 2.01
C GLY A 26 10.92 -1.01 0.62
N TYR A 27 10.01 -0.99 -0.35
CA TYR A 27 10.34 -0.59 -1.71
C TYR A 27 10.48 0.93 -1.81
N PRO A 28 11.55 1.46 -2.45
CA PRO A 28 11.88 2.90 -2.40
C PRO A 28 10.77 3.87 -2.82
N VAL A 29 9.92 3.49 -3.78
CA VAL A 29 8.85 4.37 -4.26
C VAL A 29 7.81 4.70 -3.18
N PHE A 30 7.70 3.87 -2.16
CA PHE A 30 6.72 4.07 -1.08
C PHE A 30 6.92 5.41 -0.36
N GLY A 31 8.17 5.79 -0.12
CA GLY A 31 8.49 7.09 0.48
C GLY A 31 8.59 8.23 -0.52
N MET A 32 9.16 7.96 -1.71
CA MET A 32 9.48 9.02 -2.67
C MET A 32 8.26 9.74 -3.25
N GLY A 33 7.19 8.99 -3.58
CA GLY A 33 6.00 9.60 -4.19
C GLY A 33 5.41 10.71 -3.32
N PRO A 34 5.03 10.41 -2.07
CA PRO A 34 4.49 11.41 -1.16
C PRO A 34 5.46 12.50 -0.76
N GLN A 35 6.77 12.22 -0.67
CA GLN A 35 7.79 13.26 -0.43
C GLN A 35 7.79 14.32 -1.52
N LEU A 36 7.51 13.96 -2.77
CA LEU A 36 7.37 14.93 -3.87
C LEU A 36 6.19 15.90 -3.64
N MET A 37 5.21 15.49 -2.84
CA MET A 37 4.05 16.31 -2.44
C MET A 37 4.29 17.09 -1.14
N GLY A 38 5.50 17.01 -0.57
CA GLY A 38 5.84 17.66 0.68
C GLY A 38 5.37 16.91 1.94
N ALA A 39 4.92 15.68 1.82
CA ALA A 39 4.55 14.85 2.96
C ALA A 39 5.80 14.39 3.74
N LYS A 40 5.63 14.17 5.04
CA LYS A 40 6.64 13.60 5.93
C LYS A 40 6.50 12.08 5.94
N VAL A 41 7.62 11.40 5.69
CA VAL A 41 7.68 9.95 5.72
C VAL A 41 8.17 9.48 7.08
N GLU A 42 7.32 8.74 7.78
CA GLU A 42 7.66 8.02 8.99
C GLU A 42 7.69 6.52 8.69
N THR A 43 8.68 5.82 9.23
CA THR A 43 8.83 4.39 8.98
C THR A 43 8.31 3.56 10.14
N TYR A 44 7.71 2.41 9.84
CA TYR A 44 7.45 1.38 10.82
C TYR A 44 8.34 0.15 10.57
N PRO A 45 8.89 -0.48 11.64
CA PRO A 45 9.88 -1.53 11.47
C PRO A 45 9.25 -2.87 11.07
N LEU A 46 9.96 -3.61 10.22
CA LEU A 46 9.69 -5.01 9.91
C LEU A 46 10.85 -5.85 10.45
N TYR A 47 10.64 -6.54 11.55
CA TYR A 47 11.67 -7.36 12.19
C TYR A 47 11.65 -8.80 11.68
N LYS A 48 12.86 -9.37 11.50
CA LYS A 48 13.03 -10.76 11.06
C LYS A 48 12.43 -11.75 12.06
N GLU A 49 12.53 -11.44 13.34
CA GLU A 49 12.00 -12.23 14.46
C GLU A 49 10.49 -12.44 14.37
N ASN A 50 9.78 -11.46 13.78
CA ASN A 50 8.34 -11.49 13.52
C ASN A 50 8.01 -11.88 12.07
N ASN A 51 8.93 -12.58 11.37
CA ASN A 51 8.77 -12.89 9.95
C ASN A 51 8.47 -11.65 9.07
N PHE A 52 8.98 -10.49 9.45
CA PHE A 52 8.72 -9.21 8.81
C PHE A 52 7.24 -8.80 8.78
N ILE A 53 6.43 -9.31 9.70
CA ILE A 53 5.06 -8.83 9.94
C ILE A 53 5.14 -7.77 11.05
N PRO A 54 4.61 -6.55 10.82
CA PRO A 54 4.72 -5.49 11.82
C PRO A 54 3.83 -5.75 13.04
N ASP A 55 4.30 -5.33 14.19
CA ASP A 55 3.44 -5.06 15.33
C ASP A 55 2.98 -3.60 15.26
N PHE A 56 1.68 -3.36 15.15
CA PHE A 56 1.13 -2.00 15.10
C PHE A 56 1.33 -1.23 16.42
N ASN A 57 1.64 -1.92 17.52
CA ASN A 57 2.00 -1.28 18.79
C ASN A 57 3.39 -0.63 18.77
N ASP A 58 4.25 -1.00 17.81
CA ASP A 58 5.55 -0.36 17.61
C ASP A 58 5.42 1.03 16.95
N ILE A 59 4.24 1.37 16.44
CA ILE A 59 3.96 2.69 15.87
C ILE A 59 3.50 3.62 17.01
N PRO A 60 4.25 4.70 17.30
CA PRO A 60 3.86 5.65 18.34
C PRO A 60 2.46 6.21 18.06
N GLU A 61 1.63 6.28 19.09
CA GLU A 61 0.24 6.72 18.95
C GLU A 61 0.14 8.14 18.36
N GLU A 62 1.07 9.02 18.72
CA GLU A 62 1.14 10.37 18.17
C GLU A 62 1.37 10.35 16.65
N THR A 63 2.23 9.45 16.17
CA THR A 63 2.50 9.25 14.75
C THR A 63 1.29 8.66 14.04
N ALA A 64 0.67 7.64 14.63
CA ALA A 64 -0.53 7.02 14.08
C ALA A 64 -1.69 8.03 13.90
N ARG A 65 -1.90 8.92 14.88
CA ARG A 65 -2.94 9.97 14.83
C ARG A 65 -2.70 11.06 13.78
N LYS A 66 -1.44 11.26 13.36
CA LYS A 66 -1.04 12.23 12.33
C LYS A 66 -1.00 11.61 10.94
N ALA A 67 -0.93 10.30 10.86
CA ALA A 67 -0.78 9.59 9.59
C ALA A 67 -2.06 9.73 8.74
N LYS A 68 -1.90 10.12 7.49
CA LYS A 68 -2.98 10.16 6.49
C LYS A 68 -3.14 8.81 5.82
N PHE A 69 -2.02 8.16 5.51
CA PHE A 69 -2.08 6.82 4.95
C PHE A 69 -0.87 5.97 5.38
N MET A 70 -1.04 4.67 5.25
CA MET A 70 -0.05 3.66 5.54
C MET A 70 0.07 2.72 4.35
N ILE A 71 1.29 2.48 3.88
CA ILE A 71 1.55 1.48 2.85
C ILE A 71 1.84 0.14 3.50
N ILE A 72 1.12 -0.89 3.06
CA ILE A 72 1.41 -2.29 3.34
C ILE A 72 1.73 -3.00 2.04
N SER A 73 2.63 -3.99 2.05
CA SER A 73 3.04 -4.73 0.85
C SER A 73 3.29 -6.19 1.20
N TYR A 74 2.38 -7.07 0.80
CA TYR A 74 2.50 -8.52 1.02
C TYR A 74 1.92 -9.30 -0.17
N PRO A 75 2.68 -10.27 -0.75
CA PRO A 75 4.07 -10.60 -0.41
C PRO A 75 5.03 -9.44 -0.60
N ALA A 76 5.96 -9.28 0.36
CA ALA A 76 6.74 -8.06 0.52
C ALA A 76 8.02 -8.02 -0.33
N ASN A 77 8.31 -6.89 -0.93
CA ASN A 77 9.61 -6.58 -1.50
C ASN A 77 10.33 -5.57 -0.58
N PRO A 78 11.55 -5.86 -0.05
CA PRO A 78 12.47 -6.93 -0.48
C PRO A 78 12.44 -8.21 0.36
N VAL A 79 11.66 -8.30 1.43
CA VAL A 79 11.81 -9.33 2.47
C VAL A 79 11.10 -10.65 2.13
N CYS A 80 10.33 -10.73 1.05
CA CYS A 80 9.62 -11.92 0.56
C CYS A 80 8.65 -12.56 1.58
N SER A 81 8.24 -11.83 2.61
CA SER A 81 7.29 -12.30 3.60
C SER A 81 5.87 -12.32 3.04
N VAL A 82 5.07 -13.27 3.49
CA VAL A 82 3.65 -13.42 3.16
C VAL A 82 2.84 -13.21 4.42
N ALA A 83 1.90 -12.27 4.37
CA ALA A 83 1.01 -12.01 5.50
C ALA A 83 -0.08 -13.08 5.65
N ASP A 84 -0.52 -13.30 6.88
CA ASP A 84 -1.66 -14.11 7.24
C ASP A 84 -2.95 -13.30 7.39
N ASP A 85 -4.03 -13.97 7.71
CA ASP A 85 -5.33 -13.32 7.86
C ASP A 85 -5.36 -12.35 9.06
N ASP A 86 -4.74 -12.73 10.17
CA ASP A 86 -4.65 -11.91 11.37
C ASP A 86 -3.98 -10.56 11.10
N PHE A 87 -2.93 -10.54 10.30
CA PHE A 87 -2.29 -9.28 9.90
C PHE A 87 -3.26 -8.33 9.20
N TYR A 88 -4.02 -8.81 8.21
CA TYR A 88 -4.95 -7.94 7.48
C TYR A 88 -6.08 -7.44 8.35
N GLU A 89 -6.60 -8.27 9.26
CA GLU A 89 -7.63 -7.87 10.22
C GLU A 89 -7.10 -6.78 11.18
N ARG A 90 -5.88 -6.95 11.71
CA ARG A 90 -5.22 -5.95 12.56
C ARG A 90 -4.92 -4.65 11.81
N ALA A 91 -4.49 -4.72 10.56
CA ALA A 91 -4.24 -3.55 9.72
C ALA A 91 -5.53 -2.73 9.51
N ILE A 92 -6.64 -3.41 9.20
CA ILE A 92 -7.96 -2.76 9.04
C ILE A 92 -8.43 -2.14 10.36
N ALA A 93 -8.25 -2.83 11.47
CA ALA A 93 -8.58 -2.30 12.80
C ALA A 93 -7.76 -1.06 13.15
N PHE A 94 -6.45 -1.08 12.86
CA PHE A 94 -5.56 0.07 13.02
C PHE A 94 -6.04 1.25 12.17
N ALA A 95 -6.33 1.01 10.89
CA ALA A 95 -6.82 2.03 9.97
C ALA A 95 -8.11 2.69 10.45
N LYS A 96 -9.07 1.89 10.91
CA LYS A 96 -10.34 2.41 11.49
C LYS A 96 -10.13 3.20 12.78
N LYS A 97 -9.22 2.73 13.64
CA LYS A 97 -8.94 3.38 14.94
C LYS A 97 -8.34 4.78 14.77
N TYR A 98 -7.46 4.95 13.79
CA TYR A 98 -6.68 6.18 13.62
C TYR A 98 -7.09 7.02 12.40
N ASP A 99 -8.11 6.60 11.66
CA ASP A 99 -8.57 7.23 10.42
C ASP A 99 -7.46 7.31 9.35
N VAL A 100 -6.73 6.20 9.18
CA VAL A 100 -5.62 6.05 8.26
C VAL A 100 -6.05 5.28 7.02
N VAL A 101 -5.75 5.79 5.83
CA VAL A 101 -5.99 5.06 4.58
C VAL A 101 -4.94 3.98 4.38
N LEU A 102 -5.34 2.73 4.12
CA LEU A 102 -4.42 1.65 3.76
C LEU A 102 -4.19 1.61 2.25
N LEU A 103 -2.93 1.58 1.84
CA LEU A 103 -2.50 1.35 0.46
C LEU A 103 -1.78 0.00 0.40
N HIS A 104 -2.40 -1.00 -0.20
CA HIS A 104 -1.78 -2.32 -0.37
C HIS A 104 -1.09 -2.42 -1.74
N ASP A 105 0.25 -2.58 -1.75
CA ASP A 105 0.98 -2.96 -2.96
C ASP A 105 0.96 -4.49 -3.09
N ASN A 106 0.14 -4.97 -4.01
CA ASN A 106 -0.06 -6.39 -4.28
C ASN A 106 0.52 -6.79 -5.64
N ALA A 107 1.84 -6.83 -5.71
CA ALA A 107 2.55 -7.17 -6.94
C ALA A 107 2.88 -8.66 -7.06
N TYR A 108 2.81 -9.45 -5.98
CA TYR A 108 3.39 -10.79 -5.92
C TYR A 108 2.44 -11.88 -5.38
N SER A 109 1.15 -11.60 -5.20
CA SER A 109 0.21 -12.57 -4.62
C SER A 109 0.08 -13.89 -5.40
N ASP A 110 0.33 -13.87 -6.71
CA ASP A 110 0.29 -15.06 -7.55
C ASP A 110 1.62 -15.83 -7.59
N ILE A 111 2.67 -15.29 -6.94
CA ILE A 111 4.01 -15.88 -6.93
C ILE A 111 4.38 -16.26 -5.49
N VAL A 112 3.56 -17.11 -4.89
CA VAL A 112 3.78 -17.67 -3.55
C VAL A 112 4.01 -19.15 -3.65
N PHE A 113 5.04 -19.66 -2.97
CA PHE A 113 5.46 -21.05 -3.04
C PHE A 113 4.93 -21.88 -1.86
N GLY A 114 5.10 -23.20 -1.93
CA GLY A 114 4.76 -24.12 -0.84
C GLY A 114 3.26 -24.34 -0.64
N GLY A 115 2.46 -24.24 -1.70
CA GLY A 115 1.01 -24.46 -1.64
C GLY A 115 0.21 -23.32 -0.98
N LYS A 116 0.88 -22.26 -0.56
CA LYS A 116 0.22 -21.05 -0.06
C LYS A 116 -0.26 -20.19 -1.23
N LYS A 117 -1.25 -19.37 -0.97
CA LYS A 117 -1.71 -18.33 -1.92
C LYS A 117 -1.55 -16.96 -1.27
N GLY A 118 -1.04 -16.00 -2.02
CA GLY A 118 -1.16 -14.59 -1.63
C GLY A 118 -2.64 -14.18 -1.63
N LYS A 119 -2.96 -13.23 -0.80
CA LYS A 119 -4.34 -12.76 -0.63
C LYS A 119 -4.46 -11.29 -0.98
N SER A 120 -5.61 -10.92 -1.51
CA SER A 120 -5.98 -9.51 -1.62
C SER A 120 -6.45 -9.01 -0.25
N PHE A 121 -5.92 -7.89 0.18
CA PHE A 121 -6.39 -7.18 1.36
C PHE A 121 -7.89 -6.85 1.24
N LEU A 122 -8.38 -6.60 0.03
CA LEU A 122 -9.78 -6.25 -0.22
C LEU A 122 -10.77 -7.41 0.03
N SER A 123 -10.27 -8.64 0.22
CA SER A 123 -11.13 -9.78 0.58
C SER A 123 -11.56 -9.80 2.04
N TYR A 124 -11.00 -8.92 2.88
CA TYR A 124 -11.32 -8.87 4.31
C TYR A 124 -12.43 -7.86 4.62
N PRO A 125 -13.31 -8.17 5.62
CA PRO A 125 -14.38 -7.27 6.03
C PRO A 125 -13.85 -5.88 6.45
N GLY A 126 -14.44 -4.84 5.88
CA GLY A 126 -14.06 -3.45 6.17
C GLY A 126 -12.89 -2.90 5.34
N ALA A 127 -12.18 -3.72 4.58
CA ALA A 127 -11.05 -3.26 3.76
C ALA A 127 -11.46 -2.20 2.72
N MET A 128 -12.60 -2.40 2.05
CA MET A 128 -13.14 -1.44 1.08
C MET A 128 -13.53 -0.09 1.67
N GLU A 129 -13.70 -0.02 2.99
CA GLU A 129 -14.00 1.23 3.69
C GLU A 129 -12.73 2.04 3.93
N VAL A 130 -11.61 1.38 4.21
CA VAL A 130 -10.39 2.01 4.70
C VAL A 130 -9.25 2.10 3.70
N GLY A 131 -9.34 1.52 2.50
CA GLY A 131 -8.17 1.56 1.64
C GLY A 131 -8.38 1.11 0.20
N ILE A 132 -7.26 1.05 -0.50
CA ILE A 132 -7.14 0.61 -1.88
C ILE A 132 -5.98 -0.37 -2.04
N GLU A 133 -6.05 -1.18 -3.09
CA GLU A 133 -5.01 -2.12 -3.49
C GLU A 133 -4.53 -1.79 -4.91
N PHE A 134 -3.23 -1.83 -5.11
CA PHE A 134 -2.60 -1.82 -6.43
C PHE A 134 -2.18 -3.24 -6.80
N TYR A 135 -2.84 -3.82 -7.79
CA TYR A 135 -2.51 -5.14 -8.33
C TYR A 135 -1.76 -5.00 -9.65
N SER A 136 -0.59 -5.64 -9.77
CA SER A 136 0.29 -5.50 -10.91
C SER A 136 0.32 -6.74 -11.79
N LEU A 137 0.21 -6.57 -13.11
CA LEU A 137 0.44 -7.66 -14.08
C LEU A 137 1.92 -7.91 -14.36
N SER A 138 2.80 -7.03 -13.89
CA SER A 138 4.24 -7.09 -14.21
C SER A 138 4.89 -8.40 -13.83
N LYS A 139 4.51 -8.98 -12.68
CA LYS A 139 5.13 -10.19 -12.12
C LYS A 139 4.33 -11.44 -12.43
N SER A 140 3.04 -11.44 -12.10
CA SER A 140 2.15 -12.58 -12.28
C SER A 140 2.02 -13.03 -13.73
N TYR A 141 2.06 -12.09 -14.67
CA TYR A 141 1.86 -12.34 -16.10
C TYR A 141 3.10 -12.06 -16.95
N ASN A 142 4.27 -11.85 -16.31
CA ASN A 142 5.50 -11.47 -17.02
C ASN A 142 5.33 -10.27 -17.97
N MET A 143 4.51 -9.31 -17.58
CA MET A 143 4.13 -8.13 -18.38
C MET A 143 4.82 -6.85 -17.89
N THR A 144 6.05 -6.96 -17.40
CA THR A 144 6.79 -5.82 -16.80
C THR A 144 6.90 -4.63 -17.75
N GLY A 145 7.19 -4.88 -19.04
CA GLY A 145 7.33 -3.84 -20.06
C GLY A 145 6.02 -3.15 -20.44
N MET A 146 4.88 -3.79 -20.24
CA MET A 146 3.55 -3.27 -20.61
C MET A 146 3.03 -2.17 -19.68
N ARG A 147 3.60 -2.04 -18.50
CA ARG A 147 3.25 -1.02 -17.48
C ARG A 147 1.78 -1.02 -17.09
N ILE A 148 1.17 -2.21 -16.91
CA ILE A 148 -0.24 -2.38 -16.56
C ILE A 148 -0.39 -2.76 -15.09
N SER A 149 -1.33 -2.10 -14.41
CA SER A 149 -1.79 -2.43 -13.07
C SER A 149 -3.22 -1.94 -12.87
N PHE A 150 -3.86 -2.41 -11.82
CA PHE A 150 -5.20 -2.01 -11.41
C PHE A 150 -5.13 -1.34 -10.04
N ALA A 151 -5.93 -0.30 -9.85
CA ALA A 151 -6.22 0.29 -8.55
C ALA A 151 -7.67 -0.04 -8.19
N LEU A 152 -7.89 -0.71 -7.08
CA LEU A 152 -9.17 -1.23 -6.62
C LEU A 152 -9.38 -0.83 -5.15
N GLY A 153 -10.62 -0.67 -4.69
CA GLY A 153 -10.89 -0.43 -3.28
C GLY A 153 -11.88 0.69 -3.02
N ASN A 154 -11.61 1.51 -2.01
CA ASN A 154 -12.50 2.58 -1.58
C ASN A 154 -12.92 3.48 -2.75
N ARG A 155 -14.24 3.60 -2.93
CA ARG A 155 -14.84 4.28 -4.09
C ARG A 155 -14.46 5.76 -4.18
N GLU A 156 -14.37 6.43 -3.07
CA GLU A 156 -14.08 7.88 -3.05
C GLU A 156 -12.62 8.11 -3.43
N ILE A 157 -11.70 7.34 -2.87
CA ILE A 157 -10.27 7.42 -3.17
C ILE A 157 -10.03 7.07 -4.64
N ILE A 158 -10.63 6.00 -5.15
CA ILE A 158 -10.52 5.62 -6.56
C ILE A 158 -11.05 6.70 -7.49
N ASN A 159 -12.18 7.32 -7.17
CA ASN A 159 -12.74 8.41 -7.97
C ASN A 159 -11.84 9.65 -7.99
N MET A 160 -11.25 10.03 -6.86
CA MET A 160 -10.29 11.12 -6.77
C MET A 160 -9.01 10.78 -7.57
N PHE A 161 -8.49 9.58 -7.39
CA PHE A 161 -7.29 9.12 -8.10
C PHE A 161 -7.52 9.08 -9.62
N LYS A 162 -8.68 8.61 -10.08
CA LYS A 162 -9.05 8.62 -11.49
C LYS A 162 -9.06 10.05 -12.08
N LYS A 163 -9.59 11.03 -11.36
CA LYS A 163 -9.57 12.44 -11.79
C LYS A 163 -8.15 12.97 -11.98
N VAL A 164 -7.28 12.72 -11.00
CA VAL A 164 -5.87 13.16 -11.08
C VAL A 164 -5.15 12.45 -12.21
N ARG A 165 -5.28 11.11 -12.30
CA ARG A 165 -4.63 10.31 -13.33
C ARG A 165 -5.02 10.72 -14.75
N SER A 166 -6.28 11.07 -14.98
CA SER A 166 -6.76 11.52 -16.29
C SER A 166 -6.10 12.81 -16.77
N GLN A 167 -5.41 13.55 -15.91
CA GLN A 167 -4.68 14.76 -16.26
C GLN A 167 -3.16 14.52 -16.41
N ILE A 168 -2.67 13.33 -16.07
CA ILE A 168 -1.25 12.98 -16.13
C ILE A 168 -0.93 12.23 -17.43
N ASP A 169 -1.73 11.25 -17.78
CA ASP A 169 -1.60 10.49 -19.02
C ASP A 169 -2.95 9.97 -19.55
N TYR A 170 -2.96 9.59 -20.83
CA TYR A 170 -4.20 9.25 -21.55
C TYR A 170 -4.47 7.77 -21.70
N GLY A 171 -3.51 6.93 -21.45
CA GLY A 171 -3.72 5.52 -21.68
C GLY A 171 -2.51 4.66 -21.41
N ILE A 172 -2.74 3.36 -21.52
CA ILE A 172 -1.70 2.37 -21.30
C ILE A 172 -1.12 1.93 -22.65
N PHE A 173 -1.95 1.50 -23.56
CA PHE A 173 -1.70 1.21 -24.98
C PHE A 173 -3.01 0.79 -25.65
#